data_ce966bc2cd37125828c8b89a89ef7dae
#
_entry.id   ce966bc2cd37125828c8b89a89ef7dae
#
_cell.length_a   1.000
_cell.length_b   1.000
_cell.length_c   1.000
_cell.angle_alpha   90.00
_cell.angle_beta   90.00
_cell.angle_gamma   90.00
#
_symmetry.space_group_name_H-M   'P 1'
#
loop_
_entity.id
_entity.type
_entity.pdbx_description
1 polymer ?
#
loop_
_entity_poly.entity_id
_entity_poly.type
_entity_poly.pdbx_seq_one_letter_code
_entity_poly.pdbx_strand_id
1 'polypeptide(L)'
;DWKKDKNFTQNKCLEKLITHCKSKDIKFNHVLDIGAWVGTWTMAMNEFCGRVIAFEPDPVHYECLVKNCPEDVETHQLAIGNEEKMISLSEDNFTQAKRVVGDGTIPMVTIDSLDLDDVDLIKIDVEGFEMEVLKGAENTLKNVDYLMIELNNNSKKYGSSNLEIEKHLRKTGFEIMIKVWPDVVWRKKGNSK
;
A
#
# COMPACT_ATOMS: atom_id res chain seq x y z
N ASP A 1 -1.75 21.64 -2.88
CA ASP A 1 -1.06 21.54 -1.58
C ASP A 1 -1.79 20.46 -0.75
N TRP A 2 -1.38 19.21 -0.92
CA TRP A 2 -1.96 18.03 -0.25
C TRP A 2 -2.02 18.17 1.28
N LYS A 3 -1.12 18.97 1.88
CA LYS A 3 -1.14 19.29 3.34
C LYS A 3 -2.36 20.10 3.77
N LYS A 4 -3.09 20.73 2.84
CA LYS A 4 -4.25 21.57 3.13
C LYS A 4 -5.59 20.89 2.94
N ASP A 5 -5.65 19.74 2.29
CA ASP A 5 -6.90 19.00 2.10
C ASP A 5 -7.25 18.19 3.35
N LYS A 6 -7.91 18.85 4.30
CA LYS A 6 -8.38 18.25 5.56
C LYS A 6 -9.49 17.21 5.39
N ASN A 7 -10.00 17.00 4.17
CA ASN A 7 -11.07 16.04 3.88
C ASN A 7 -10.57 14.70 3.34
N PHE A 8 -9.29 14.59 3.02
CA PHE A 8 -8.71 13.36 2.51
C PHE A 8 -8.55 12.34 3.65
N THR A 9 -9.29 11.25 3.60
CA THR A 9 -9.34 10.24 4.69
C THR A 9 -8.00 9.54 4.92
N GLN A 10 -7.23 9.25 3.87
CA GLN A 10 -5.89 8.67 3.97
C GLN A 10 -4.97 9.55 4.82
N ASN A 11 -5.03 10.87 4.65
CA ASN A 11 -4.25 11.81 5.46
C ASN A 11 -4.57 11.69 6.94
N LYS A 12 -5.86 11.51 7.31
CA LYS A 12 -6.25 11.36 8.73
C LYS A 12 -5.74 10.06 9.35
N CYS A 13 -5.73 8.97 8.57
CA CYS A 13 -5.20 7.70 9.04
C CYS A 13 -3.69 7.77 9.21
N LEU A 14 -2.99 8.33 8.22
CA LEU A 14 -1.56 8.57 8.24
C LEU A 14 -1.14 9.50 9.39
N GLU A 15 -1.84 10.62 9.61
CA GLU A 15 -1.58 11.54 10.73
C GLU A 15 -1.66 10.84 12.08
N LYS A 16 -2.65 9.96 12.28
CA LYS A 16 -2.78 9.16 13.49
C LYS A 16 -1.64 8.16 13.64
N LEU A 17 -1.23 7.50 12.55
CA LEU A 17 -0.09 6.59 12.54
C LEU A 17 1.19 7.34 12.93
N ILE A 18 1.50 8.45 12.27
CA ILE A 18 2.69 9.28 12.56
C ILE A 18 2.66 9.79 14.00
N THR A 19 1.50 10.24 14.50
CA THR A 19 1.34 10.70 15.88
C THR A 19 1.63 9.57 16.86
N HIS A 20 1.10 8.37 16.61
CA HIS A 20 1.38 7.20 17.43
C HIS A 20 2.86 6.86 17.42
N CYS A 21 3.49 6.79 16.25
CA CYS A 21 4.92 6.47 16.12
C CYS A 21 5.80 7.47 16.85
N LYS A 22 5.52 8.78 16.71
CA LYS A 22 6.23 9.84 17.46
C LYS A 22 6.07 9.68 18.99
N SER A 23 4.89 9.31 19.46
CA SER A 23 4.62 9.12 20.90
C SER A 23 5.37 7.92 21.51
N LYS A 24 5.82 6.98 20.67
CA LYS A 24 6.50 5.73 21.03
C LYS A 24 7.96 5.68 20.58
N ASP A 25 8.47 6.76 19.98
CA ASP A 25 9.80 6.82 19.33
C ASP A 25 10.02 5.71 18.30
N ILE A 26 8.95 5.33 17.58
CA ILE A 26 9.01 4.35 16.49
C ILE A 26 9.45 5.09 15.22
N LYS A 27 10.45 4.53 14.53
CA LYS A 27 10.94 4.99 13.23
C LYS A 27 10.84 3.86 12.24
N PHE A 28 10.34 4.15 11.05
CA PHE A 28 10.35 3.23 9.92
C PHE A 28 11.65 3.45 9.13
N ASN A 29 12.39 2.38 8.87
CA ASN A 29 13.57 2.43 8.02
C ASN A 29 13.18 2.19 6.56
N HIS A 30 12.29 1.22 6.30
CA HIS A 30 11.92 0.80 4.96
C HIS A 30 10.39 0.64 4.83
N VAL A 31 9.81 1.38 3.90
CA VAL A 31 8.37 1.47 3.69
C VAL A 31 8.02 1.18 2.23
N LEU A 32 6.98 0.37 1.99
CA LEU A 32 6.42 0.12 0.66
C LEU A 32 5.09 0.85 0.50
N ASP A 33 4.91 1.57 -0.60
CA ASP A 33 3.65 2.18 -1.03
C ASP A 33 3.12 1.46 -2.27
N ILE A 34 2.17 0.54 -2.08
CA ILE A 34 1.58 -0.24 -3.16
C ILE A 34 0.29 0.43 -3.63
N GLY A 35 0.27 0.87 -4.89
CA GLY A 35 -0.75 1.74 -5.45
C GLY A 35 -0.50 3.19 -5.04
N ALA A 36 0.67 3.72 -5.44
CA ALA A 36 1.14 5.03 -5.01
C ALA A 36 0.42 6.20 -5.70
N TRP A 37 -0.34 5.90 -6.79
CA TRP A 37 -1.04 6.90 -7.59
C TRP A 37 -0.09 8.02 -8.01
N VAL A 38 -0.38 9.28 -7.66
CA VAL A 38 0.46 10.44 -7.98
C VAL A 38 1.46 10.81 -6.86
N GLY A 39 1.64 9.94 -5.87
CA GLY A 39 2.66 10.05 -4.82
C GLY A 39 2.28 10.87 -3.59
N THR A 40 1.00 11.17 -3.36
CA THR A 40 0.59 12.00 -2.21
C THR A 40 0.93 11.37 -0.86
N TRP A 41 0.70 10.06 -0.70
CA TRP A 41 1.06 9.32 0.50
C TRP A 41 2.57 9.08 0.58
N THR A 42 3.19 8.70 -0.56
CA THR A 42 4.64 8.49 -0.71
C THR A 42 5.43 9.70 -0.19
N MET A 43 5.11 10.92 -0.67
CA MET A 43 5.78 12.15 -0.24
C MET A 43 5.63 12.41 1.26
N ALA A 44 4.45 12.15 1.82
CA ALA A 44 4.21 12.33 3.24
C ALA A 44 5.01 11.35 4.10
N MET A 45 5.15 10.11 3.65
CA MET A 45 5.96 9.10 4.34
C MET A 45 7.45 9.36 4.19
N ASN A 46 7.92 9.83 3.04
CA ASN A 46 9.34 10.14 2.83
C ASN A 46 9.87 11.20 3.80
N GLU A 47 9.01 12.12 4.26
CA GLU A 47 9.39 13.06 5.32
C GLU A 47 9.57 12.39 6.71
N PHE A 48 9.15 11.12 6.86
CA PHE A 48 9.04 10.47 8.17
C PHE A 48 9.82 9.16 8.30
N CYS A 49 10.24 8.55 7.21
CA CYS A 49 10.96 7.27 7.21
C CYS A 49 12.33 7.37 6.52
N GLY A 50 13.11 6.29 6.59
CA GLY A 50 14.44 6.24 5.99
C GLY A 50 14.44 6.01 4.48
N ARG A 51 13.58 5.13 3.98
CA ARG A 51 13.45 4.77 2.56
C ARG A 51 12.00 4.45 2.22
N VAL A 52 11.53 5.00 1.10
CA VAL A 52 10.23 4.62 0.50
C VAL A 52 10.47 4.02 -0.87
N ILE A 53 9.81 2.88 -1.14
CA ILE A 53 9.68 2.31 -2.48
C ILE A 53 8.21 2.37 -2.87
N ALA A 54 7.90 3.02 -3.98
CA ALA A 54 6.54 3.25 -4.46
C ALA A 54 6.27 2.50 -5.75
N PHE A 55 5.12 1.82 -5.82
CA PHE A 55 4.69 1.02 -6.97
C PHE A 55 3.37 1.58 -7.52
N GLU A 56 3.38 1.94 -8.80
CA GLU A 56 2.20 2.43 -9.51
C GLU A 56 2.17 1.86 -10.93
N PRO A 57 1.17 1.02 -11.27
CA PRO A 57 1.13 0.36 -12.57
C PRO A 57 0.66 1.25 -13.72
N ASP A 58 -0.20 2.26 -13.46
CA ASP A 58 -0.72 3.11 -14.52
C ASP A 58 0.36 4.06 -15.07
N PRO A 59 0.64 4.08 -16.39
CA PRO A 59 1.71 4.89 -16.96
C PRO A 59 1.54 6.38 -16.70
N VAL A 60 0.30 6.89 -16.74
CA VAL A 60 0.01 8.33 -16.56
C VAL A 60 0.19 8.73 -15.09
N HIS A 61 -0.31 7.90 -14.16
CA HIS A 61 -0.11 8.12 -12.73
C HIS A 61 1.36 7.99 -12.35
N TYR A 62 2.05 7.00 -12.90
CA TYR A 62 3.48 6.78 -12.67
C TYR A 62 4.33 7.99 -13.12
N GLU A 63 4.05 8.58 -14.30
CA GLU A 63 4.72 9.81 -14.71
C GLU A 63 4.51 10.96 -13.72
N CYS A 64 3.30 11.07 -13.15
CA CYS A 64 3.01 12.06 -12.12
C CYS A 64 3.74 11.73 -10.82
N LEU A 65 3.76 10.45 -10.40
CA LEU A 65 4.49 9.97 -9.23
C LEU A 65 5.97 10.37 -9.29
N VAL A 66 6.65 10.05 -10.40
CA VAL A 66 8.07 10.38 -10.61
C VAL A 66 8.32 11.88 -10.56
N LYS A 67 7.41 12.72 -11.13
CA LYS A 67 7.57 14.18 -11.12
C LYS A 67 7.31 14.81 -9.74
N ASN A 68 6.46 14.19 -8.93
CA ASN A 68 6.05 14.73 -7.63
C ASN A 68 6.98 14.29 -6.50
N CYS A 69 7.59 13.12 -6.60
CA CYS A 69 8.46 12.58 -5.54
C CYS A 69 9.89 13.16 -5.64
N PRO A 70 10.56 13.33 -4.50
CA PRO A 70 12.00 13.62 -4.45
C PRO A 70 12.83 12.50 -5.09
N GLU A 71 14.06 12.83 -5.52
CA GLU A 71 14.98 11.88 -6.20
C GLU A 71 15.42 10.69 -5.33
N ASP A 72 15.31 10.80 -4.01
CA ASP A 72 15.65 9.76 -3.05
C ASP A 72 14.51 8.73 -2.85
N VAL A 73 13.33 8.97 -3.42
CA VAL A 73 12.23 8.00 -3.45
C VAL A 73 12.42 7.05 -4.62
N GLU A 74 12.48 5.76 -4.33
CA GLU A 74 12.52 4.73 -5.35
C GLU A 74 11.11 4.47 -5.91
N THR A 75 10.95 4.55 -7.24
CA THR A 75 9.64 4.38 -7.90
C THR A 75 9.70 3.32 -8.99
N HIS A 76 8.65 2.48 -9.07
CA HIS A 76 8.55 1.41 -10.07
C HIS A 76 7.18 1.42 -10.76
N GLN A 77 7.20 1.34 -12.11
CA GLN A 77 5.98 1.15 -12.89
C GLN A 77 5.62 -0.33 -12.94
N LEU A 78 5.11 -0.84 -11.82
CA LEU A 78 4.75 -2.25 -11.62
C LEU A 78 3.39 -2.36 -10.92
N ALA A 79 2.62 -3.38 -11.27
CA ALA A 79 1.55 -3.86 -10.42
C ALA A 79 2.10 -4.87 -9.40
N ILE A 80 1.53 -4.89 -8.21
CA ILE A 80 1.82 -5.90 -7.19
C ILE A 80 0.60 -6.81 -7.04
N GLY A 81 0.84 -8.13 -7.04
CA GLY A 81 -0.21 -9.13 -6.95
C GLY A 81 0.30 -10.47 -6.41
N ASN A 82 -0.41 -11.56 -6.75
CA ASN A 82 -0.14 -12.91 -6.24
C ASN A 82 0.73 -13.78 -7.16
N GLU A 83 1.08 -13.29 -8.33
CA GLU A 83 1.85 -14.02 -9.34
C GLU A 83 2.59 -13.06 -10.29
N GLU A 84 3.61 -13.57 -10.97
CA GLU A 84 4.34 -12.81 -11.98
C GLU A 84 3.69 -13.00 -13.35
N LYS A 85 3.17 -11.92 -13.92
CA LYS A 85 2.57 -11.92 -15.27
C LYS A 85 2.45 -10.51 -15.85
N MET A 86 2.10 -10.44 -17.13
CA MET A 86 1.74 -9.18 -17.79
C MET A 86 0.24 -8.95 -17.66
N ILE A 87 -0.19 -7.73 -17.29
CA ILE A 87 -1.59 -7.37 -17.07
C ILE A 87 -2.00 -6.14 -17.86
N SER A 88 -3.32 -5.93 -17.99
CA SER A 88 -3.95 -4.67 -18.39
C SER A 88 -4.67 -4.03 -17.22
N LEU A 89 -4.85 -2.72 -17.29
CA LEU A 89 -5.73 -1.96 -16.40
C LEU A 89 -7.02 -1.58 -17.13
N SER A 90 -8.10 -1.39 -16.36
CA SER A 90 -9.38 -0.93 -16.92
C SER A 90 -9.26 0.46 -17.55
N GLU A 91 -10.04 0.70 -18.64
CA GLU A 91 -10.11 1.99 -19.34
C GLU A 91 -11.10 2.97 -18.69
N ASP A 92 -11.41 2.81 -17.41
CA ASP A 92 -12.36 3.69 -16.72
C ASP A 92 -11.89 5.14 -16.78
N ASN A 93 -12.78 6.04 -17.25
CA ASN A 93 -12.53 7.48 -17.39
C ASN A 93 -12.33 8.23 -16.06
N PHE A 94 -12.47 7.55 -14.93
CA PHE A 94 -12.21 8.10 -13.61
C PHE A 94 -10.76 7.79 -13.21
N THR A 95 -9.97 8.82 -13.12
CA THR A 95 -8.51 8.80 -12.97
C THR A 95 -7.97 8.10 -11.71
N GLN A 96 -8.81 7.76 -10.74
CA GLN A 96 -8.36 7.28 -9.42
C GLN A 96 -8.57 5.78 -9.17
N ALA A 97 -9.34 5.07 -9.98
CA ALA A 97 -9.79 3.70 -9.67
C ALA A 97 -9.52 2.70 -10.80
N LYS A 98 -8.31 2.73 -11.39
CA LYS A 98 -7.96 1.73 -12.41
C LYS A 98 -7.71 0.36 -11.78
N ARG A 99 -8.22 -0.68 -12.44
CA ARG A 99 -8.26 -2.06 -11.94
C ARG A 99 -7.56 -3.02 -12.87
N VAL A 100 -6.95 -4.07 -12.32
CA VAL A 100 -6.41 -5.19 -13.10
C VAL A 100 -7.54 -5.92 -13.84
N VAL A 101 -7.44 -6.08 -15.18
CA VAL A 101 -8.52 -6.65 -16.04
C VAL A 101 -8.01 -7.63 -17.08
N GLY A 102 -7.01 -8.41 -16.82
CA GLY A 102 -6.57 -9.47 -17.74
C GLY A 102 -5.17 -9.26 -18.30
N ASP A 103 -4.84 -9.95 -19.40
CA ASP A 103 -3.52 -9.91 -20.00
C ASP A 103 -3.24 -8.57 -20.69
N GLY A 104 -1.99 -8.12 -20.64
CA GLY A 104 -1.60 -6.82 -21.21
C GLY A 104 -0.11 -6.59 -21.28
N THR A 105 0.31 -5.34 -21.06
CA THR A 105 1.71 -4.90 -21.23
C THR A 105 2.35 -4.37 -19.95
N ILE A 106 1.59 -4.31 -18.83
CA ILE A 106 2.09 -3.83 -17.55
C ILE A 106 2.58 -5.03 -16.74
N PRO A 107 3.85 -5.06 -16.30
CA PRO A 107 4.33 -6.16 -15.49
C PRO A 107 3.69 -6.14 -14.09
N MET A 108 3.29 -7.32 -13.61
CA MET A 108 2.88 -7.59 -12.25
C MET A 108 3.84 -8.58 -11.63
N VAL A 109 4.23 -8.31 -10.39
CA VAL A 109 5.13 -9.16 -9.59
C VAL A 109 4.54 -9.37 -8.19
N THR A 110 5.13 -10.30 -7.42
CA THR A 110 4.79 -10.47 -6.01
C THR A 110 5.72 -9.63 -5.12
N ILE A 111 5.29 -9.24 -3.92
CA ILE A 111 6.20 -8.59 -2.96
C ILE A 111 7.33 -9.55 -2.60
N ASP A 112 7.01 -10.84 -2.42
CA ASP A 112 8.00 -11.86 -2.06
C ASP A 112 9.08 -12.06 -3.14
N SER A 113 8.79 -11.80 -4.44
CA SER A 113 9.78 -11.92 -5.52
C SER A 113 10.72 -10.72 -5.63
N LEU A 114 10.42 -9.62 -4.94
CA LEU A 114 11.30 -8.45 -4.91
C LEU A 114 12.49 -8.62 -3.97
N ASP A 115 12.49 -9.67 -3.13
CA ASP A 115 13.56 -10.02 -2.18
C ASP A 115 14.00 -8.82 -1.31
N LEU A 116 13.03 -8.10 -0.78
CA LEU A 116 13.24 -6.89 0.02
C LEU A 116 13.42 -7.23 1.49
N ASP A 117 14.55 -6.85 2.04
CA ASP A 117 14.86 -6.99 3.46
C ASP A 117 14.30 -5.82 4.30
N ASP A 118 14.04 -6.11 5.58
CA ASP A 118 13.77 -5.10 6.64
C ASP A 118 12.62 -4.13 6.34
N VAL A 119 11.54 -4.60 5.72
CA VAL A 119 10.33 -3.81 5.49
C VAL A 119 9.54 -3.67 6.80
N ASP A 120 9.42 -2.42 7.28
CA ASP A 120 8.71 -2.11 8.53
C ASP A 120 7.20 -1.89 8.32
N LEU A 121 6.84 -1.20 7.22
CA LEU A 121 5.46 -0.83 6.91
C LEU A 121 5.16 -1.05 5.43
N ILE A 122 4.01 -1.64 5.13
CA ILE A 122 3.45 -1.71 3.77
C ILE A 122 2.10 -0.99 3.76
N LYS A 123 1.95 0.02 2.89
CA LYS A 123 0.63 0.56 2.52
C LYS A 123 0.12 -0.19 1.29
N ILE A 124 -1.16 -0.57 1.30
CA ILE A 124 -1.84 -1.26 0.19
C ILE A 124 -3.13 -0.52 -0.12
N ASP A 125 -3.20 0.04 -1.32
CA ASP A 125 -4.36 0.76 -1.84
C ASP A 125 -4.41 0.54 -3.36
N VAL A 126 -5.01 -0.57 -3.75
CA VAL A 126 -4.98 -1.12 -5.12
C VAL A 126 -6.38 -1.37 -5.69
N GLU A 127 -7.36 -0.59 -5.19
CA GLU A 127 -8.72 -0.51 -5.72
C GLU A 127 -9.44 -1.87 -5.82
N GLY A 128 -9.23 -2.72 -4.82
CA GLY A 128 -9.89 -4.01 -4.66
C GLY A 128 -8.98 -5.22 -4.81
N PHE A 129 -7.73 -5.05 -5.23
CA PHE A 129 -6.77 -6.15 -5.43
C PHE A 129 -5.96 -6.49 -4.16
N GLU A 130 -6.36 -5.95 -3.00
CA GLU A 130 -5.64 -6.06 -1.72
C GLU A 130 -5.39 -7.52 -1.30
N MET A 131 -6.37 -8.42 -1.47
CA MET A 131 -6.22 -9.83 -1.14
C MET A 131 -5.13 -10.50 -1.98
N GLU A 132 -5.04 -10.16 -3.26
CA GLU A 132 -4.04 -10.73 -4.17
C GLU A 132 -2.64 -10.21 -3.83
N VAL A 133 -2.51 -8.93 -3.45
CA VAL A 133 -1.26 -8.37 -2.92
C VAL A 133 -0.81 -9.12 -1.66
N LEU A 134 -1.73 -9.37 -0.71
CA LEU A 134 -1.44 -10.10 0.53
C LEU A 134 -1.01 -11.55 0.29
N LYS A 135 -1.59 -12.23 -0.71
CA LYS A 135 -1.17 -13.59 -1.12
C LYS A 135 0.25 -13.60 -1.72
N GLY A 136 0.63 -12.54 -2.43
CA GLY A 136 1.98 -12.39 -2.99
C GLY A 136 3.03 -11.89 -1.98
N ALA A 137 2.66 -11.74 -0.72
CA ALA A 137 3.50 -11.22 0.35
C ALA A 137 3.63 -12.20 1.54
N GLU A 138 3.31 -13.47 1.37
CA GLU A 138 3.23 -14.44 2.50
C GLU A 138 4.52 -14.55 3.31
N ASN A 139 5.69 -14.45 2.67
CA ASN A 139 6.98 -14.50 3.35
C ASN A 139 7.32 -13.14 3.97
N THR A 140 7.17 -12.06 3.22
CA THR A 140 7.42 -10.70 3.68
C THR A 140 6.56 -10.37 4.91
N LEU A 141 5.27 -10.75 4.92
CA LEU A 141 4.35 -10.53 6.03
C LEU A 141 4.75 -11.22 7.34
N LYS A 142 5.67 -12.18 7.32
CA LYS A 142 6.19 -12.80 8.56
C LYS A 142 7.00 -11.81 9.38
N ASN A 143 7.68 -10.86 8.71
CA ASN A 143 8.64 -9.95 9.31
C ASN A 143 8.16 -8.48 9.36
N VAL A 144 7.11 -8.13 8.64
CA VAL A 144 6.54 -6.77 8.62
C VAL A 144 5.82 -6.45 9.92
N ASP A 145 6.11 -5.28 10.47
CA ASP A 145 5.54 -4.82 11.74
C ASP A 145 4.16 -4.16 11.56
N TYR A 146 3.98 -3.39 10.48
CA TYR A 146 2.77 -2.59 10.24
C TYR A 146 2.25 -2.73 8.81
N LEU A 147 0.92 -2.68 8.68
CA LEU A 147 0.23 -2.58 7.39
C LEU A 147 -0.78 -1.43 7.46
N MET A 148 -0.91 -0.66 6.38
CA MET A 148 -2.01 0.27 6.18
C MET A 148 -2.75 -0.16 4.92
N ILE A 149 -4.04 -0.50 5.04
CA ILE A 149 -4.82 -1.06 3.93
C ILE A 149 -6.12 -0.29 3.77
N GLU A 150 -6.44 0.09 2.54
CA GLU A 150 -7.76 0.61 2.20
C GLU A 150 -8.77 -0.53 2.01
N LEU A 151 -9.91 -0.47 2.71
CA LEU A 151 -10.98 -1.47 2.68
C LEU A 151 -12.29 -0.86 2.14
N ASN A 152 -12.32 -0.54 0.86
CA ASN A 152 -13.41 0.21 0.22
C ASN A 152 -14.54 -0.65 -0.42
N ASN A 153 -14.57 -1.98 -0.17
CA ASN A 153 -15.47 -2.97 -0.79
C ASN A 153 -15.24 -3.26 -2.29
N ASN A 154 -14.25 -2.68 -2.94
CA ASN A 154 -13.92 -2.99 -4.33
C ASN A 154 -13.39 -4.43 -4.50
N SER A 155 -12.86 -5.04 -3.45
CA SER A 155 -12.36 -6.43 -3.41
C SER A 155 -13.40 -7.47 -3.86
N LYS A 156 -14.70 -7.17 -3.74
CA LYS A 156 -15.79 -8.01 -4.28
C LYS A 156 -15.67 -8.27 -5.78
N LYS A 157 -15.09 -7.34 -6.54
CA LYS A 157 -14.86 -7.46 -7.99
C LYS A 157 -13.85 -8.55 -8.33
N TYR A 158 -13.01 -8.92 -7.37
CA TYR A 158 -11.99 -9.98 -7.48
C TYR A 158 -12.33 -11.22 -6.64
N GLY A 159 -13.60 -11.39 -6.24
CA GLY A 159 -14.06 -12.57 -5.50
C GLY A 159 -13.66 -12.59 -4.04
N SER A 160 -13.24 -11.46 -3.46
CA SER A 160 -12.90 -11.32 -2.06
C SER A 160 -13.83 -10.31 -1.35
N SER A 161 -13.64 -10.13 -0.06
CA SER A 161 -14.38 -9.16 0.75
C SER A 161 -13.49 -8.59 1.85
N ASN A 162 -13.85 -7.41 2.37
CA ASN A 162 -13.17 -6.80 3.51
C ASN A 162 -13.09 -7.76 4.71
N LEU A 163 -14.14 -8.55 4.94
CA LEU A 163 -14.17 -9.54 6.03
C LEU A 163 -13.14 -10.66 5.83
N GLU A 164 -12.96 -11.13 4.59
CA GLU A 164 -11.94 -12.15 4.27
C GLU A 164 -10.53 -11.58 4.40
N ILE A 165 -10.30 -10.33 3.96
CA ILE A 165 -9.04 -9.63 4.18
C ILE A 165 -8.75 -9.51 5.69
N GLU A 166 -9.71 -9.05 6.49
CA GLU A 166 -9.56 -8.96 7.94
C GLU A 166 -9.26 -10.32 8.59
N LYS A 167 -9.95 -11.40 8.15
CA LYS A 167 -9.69 -12.77 8.64
C LYS A 167 -8.28 -13.24 8.27
N HIS A 168 -7.85 -12.99 7.04
CA HIS A 168 -6.51 -13.33 6.57
C HIS A 168 -5.43 -12.65 7.43
N LEU A 169 -5.55 -11.33 7.63
CA LEU A 169 -4.60 -10.57 8.44
C LEU A 169 -4.55 -11.05 9.90
N ARG A 170 -5.70 -11.36 10.51
CA ARG A 170 -5.74 -11.90 11.87
C ARG A 170 -5.07 -13.29 11.96
N LYS A 171 -5.26 -14.13 10.92
CA LYS A 171 -4.62 -15.46 10.82
C LYS A 171 -3.10 -15.35 10.65
N THR A 172 -2.64 -14.34 9.92
CA THR A 172 -1.20 -14.06 9.73
C THR A 172 -0.56 -13.27 10.88
N GLY A 173 -1.31 -13.06 11.98
CA GLY A 173 -0.78 -12.53 13.22
C GLY A 173 -0.91 -11.02 13.38
N PHE A 174 -1.74 -10.34 12.58
CA PHE A 174 -1.99 -8.91 12.74
C PHE A 174 -3.24 -8.63 13.58
N GLU A 175 -3.27 -7.45 14.19
CA GLU A 175 -4.43 -6.88 14.87
C GLU A 175 -4.66 -5.43 14.44
N ILE A 176 -5.91 -4.97 14.49
CA ILE A 176 -6.24 -3.57 14.15
C ILE A 176 -5.67 -2.66 15.23
N MET A 177 -4.92 -1.64 14.81
CA MET A 177 -4.38 -0.59 15.66
C MET A 177 -5.12 0.74 15.49
N ILE A 178 -5.32 1.18 14.24
CA ILE A 178 -6.02 2.43 13.91
C ILE A 178 -7.07 2.13 12.84
N LYS A 179 -8.27 2.69 12.99
CA LYS A 179 -9.32 2.60 11.97
C LYS A 179 -9.88 3.99 11.68
N VAL A 180 -9.69 4.45 10.46
CA VAL A 180 -10.29 5.68 9.89
C VAL A 180 -10.84 5.30 8.53
N TRP A 181 -12.08 4.81 8.51
CA TRP A 181 -12.68 4.23 7.31
C TRP A 181 -12.55 5.13 6.07
N PRO A 182 -12.14 4.59 4.91
CA PRO A 182 -11.89 3.16 4.61
C PRO A 182 -10.51 2.63 5.02
N ASP A 183 -9.59 3.46 5.51
CA ASP A 183 -8.24 3.09 5.86
C ASP A 183 -8.14 2.42 7.22
N VAL A 184 -7.37 1.34 7.29
CA VAL A 184 -7.12 0.59 8.53
C VAL A 184 -5.63 0.29 8.67
N VAL A 185 -5.05 0.71 9.80
CA VAL A 185 -3.69 0.33 10.19
C VAL A 185 -3.74 -0.92 11.07
N TRP A 186 -2.95 -1.88 10.70
CA TRP A 186 -2.72 -3.14 11.40
C TRP A 186 -1.30 -3.17 11.95
N ARG A 187 -1.11 -3.80 13.09
CA ARG A 187 0.22 -4.08 13.64
C ARG A 187 0.40 -5.58 13.89
N LYS A 188 1.63 -6.07 13.84
CA LYS A 188 1.97 -7.44 14.19
C LYS A 188 1.76 -7.67 15.68
N LYS A 189 1.08 -8.76 16.07
CA LYS A 189 0.88 -9.12 17.47
C LYS A 189 2.22 -9.46 18.13
N GLY A 190 2.39 -8.98 19.35
CA GLY A 190 3.62 -9.21 20.12
C GLY A 190 4.74 -8.21 19.80
N ASN A 191 4.55 -7.33 18.82
CA ASN A 191 5.44 -6.21 18.62
C ASN A 191 5.13 -5.14 19.68
N SER A 192 6.06 -4.95 20.61
CA SER A 192 5.97 -4.00 21.73
C SER A 192 6.59 -2.65 21.40
N LYS A 193 7.02 -2.47 20.14
CA LYS A 193 7.52 -1.18 19.67
C LYS A 193 6.41 -0.15 19.56
#